data_3307afb46b3e300dc7fcce98e4a6aae4
#
_entry.id   3307afb46b3e300dc7fcce98e4a6aae4
#
_cell.length_a   1.000
_cell.length_b   1.000
_cell.length_c   1.000
_cell.angle_alpha   90.00
_cell.angle_beta   90.00
_cell.angle_gamma   90.00
#
_symmetry.space_group_name_H-M   'P 1'
#
loop_
_entity.id
_entity.type
_entity.pdbx_description
1 polymer ?
#
loop_
_entity_poly.entity_id
_entity_poly.type
_entity_poly.pdbx_seq_one_letter_code
_entity_poly.pdbx_strand_id
1 'polypeptide(L)'
;DKAEQGVEVRLIYDDVGCWKVKDEFFERMRDAGIDVHSFMPVRFPAFTSKVNYRNHRKLCVIDGKVGFIGGMNIALRYVKGDKKQAWRDTHLRIEGGGVYAIQRAFLVDWYFVDRTLVTNRQYYPPVSVHIHNNCLVQIVTSSPISPWPDIMQGYVRILLQARKYVYMETPYFLPTEPVLFAMR
;
A
#
# COMPACT_ATOMS: atom_id res chain seq x y z
N ASP A 1 4.19 -13.94 16.73
CA ASP A 1 4.31 -13.31 18.07
C ASP A 1 3.10 -12.44 18.44
N LYS A 2 2.68 -11.43 17.62
CA LYS A 2 1.56 -10.54 18.00
C LYS A 2 0.19 -11.25 17.89
N ALA A 3 -0.03 -12.02 16.85
CA ALA A 3 -1.24 -12.81 16.71
C ALA A 3 -1.39 -13.83 17.86
N GLU A 4 -0.31 -14.53 18.22
CA GLU A 4 -0.26 -15.45 19.36
C GLU A 4 -0.54 -14.75 20.70
N GLN A 5 -0.32 -13.43 20.79
CA GLN A 5 -0.65 -12.59 21.94
C GLN A 5 -2.09 -12.03 21.89
N GLY A 6 -2.91 -12.50 20.95
CA GLY A 6 -4.31 -12.09 20.79
C GLY A 6 -4.52 -10.81 19.97
N VAL A 7 -3.49 -10.28 19.30
CA VAL A 7 -3.66 -9.18 18.35
C VAL A 7 -4.28 -9.72 17.07
N GLU A 8 -5.36 -9.11 16.62
CA GLU A 8 -6.00 -9.42 15.35
C GLU A 8 -5.14 -8.91 14.20
N VAL A 9 -4.61 -9.82 13.38
CA VAL A 9 -3.71 -9.48 12.27
C VAL A 9 -4.32 -9.92 10.94
N ARG A 10 -4.43 -9.01 9.99
CA ARG A 10 -4.86 -9.25 8.62
C ARG A 10 -3.73 -8.91 7.65
N LEU A 11 -3.46 -9.80 6.72
CA LEU A 11 -2.41 -9.66 5.73
C LEU A 11 -2.95 -9.91 4.31
N ILE A 12 -2.71 -8.97 3.41
CA ILE A 12 -2.88 -9.17 1.98
C ILE A 12 -1.49 -9.13 1.33
N TYR A 13 -1.18 -10.15 0.55
CA TYR A 13 0.04 -10.16 -0.25
C TYR A 13 -0.27 -10.26 -1.74
N ASP A 14 0.59 -9.70 -2.56
CA ASP A 14 0.50 -9.84 -4.02
C ASP A 14 0.99 -11.20 -4.45
N ASP A 15 0.15 -11.99 -5.10
CA ASP A 15 0.41 -13.37 -5.48
C ASP A 15 1.68 -13.50 -6.33
N VAL A 16 1.75 -12.79 -7.44
CA VAL A 16 2.90 -12.86 -8.35
C VAL A 16 4.17 -12.27 -7.72
N GLY A 17 4.05 -11.22 -6.87
CA GLY A 17 5.17 -10.67 -6.10
C GLY A 17 5.77 -11.67 -5.13
N CYS A 18 5.00 -12.66 -4.74
CA CYS A 18 5.38 -13.68 -3.76
C CYS A 18 5.63 -15.07 -4.36
N TRP A 19 5.66 -15.24 -5.69
CA TRP A 19 5.86 -16.56 -6.33
C TRP A 19 7.10 -17.35 -5.88
N LYS A 20 8.11 -16.64 -5.36
CA LYS A 20 9.30 -17.28 -4.82
C LYS A 20 9.19 -17.63 -3.33
N VAL A 21 8.10 -17.24 -2.69
CA VAL A 21 7.82 -17.56 -1.29
C VAL A 21 7.07 -18.87 -1.26
N LYS A 22 7.53 -19.81 -0.45
CA LYS A 22 6.89 -21.11 -0.31
C LYS A 22 5.56 -21.01 0.43
N ASP A 23 4.60 -21.84 0.06
CA ASP A 23 3.26 -21.85 0.68
C ASP A 23 3.32 -22.11 2.19
N GLU A 24 4.27 -22.95 2.65
CA GLU A 24 4.46 -23.24 4.06
C GLU A 24 4.78 -21.98 4.90
N PHE A 25 5.28 -20.92 4.28
CA PHE A 25 5.50 -19.64 4.96
C PHE A 25 4.16 -18.98 5.33
N PHE A 26 3.21 -19.00 4.42
CA PHE A 26 1.88 -18.43 4.65
C PHE A 26 1.02 -19.34 5.54
N GLU A 27 1.19 -20.66 5.44
CA GLU A 27 0.53 -21.64 6.31
C GLU A 27 0.92 -21.41 7.78
N ARG A 28 2.22 -21.27 8.06
CA ARG A 28 2.68 -20.95 9.43
C ARG A 28 2.12 -19.63 9.96
N MET A 29 1.84 -18.66 9.10
CA MET A 29 1.18 -17.43 9.53
C MET A 29 -0.27 -17.69 9.92
N ARG A 30 -1.00 -18.51 9.14
CA ARG A 30 -2.38 -18.91 9.45
C ARG A 30 -2.44 -19.71 10.73
N ASP A 31 -1.53 -20.65 10.93
CA ASP A 31 -1.42 -21.45 12.15
C ASP A 31 -1.16 -20.58 13.39
N ALA A 32 -0.44 -19.48 13.22
CA ALA A 32 -0.23 -18.49 14.27
C ALA A 32 -1.42 -17.51 14.48
N GLY A 33 -2.55 -17.72 13.80
CA GLY A 33 -3.76 -16.92 13.96
C GLY A 33 -3.80 -15.64 13.10
N ILE A 34 -2.95 -15.53 12.09
CA ILE A 34 -2.99 -14.40 11.13
C ILE A 34 -3.97 -14.74 10.01
N ASP A 35 -4.89 -13.83 9.72
CA ASP A 35 -5.78 -13.94 8.58
C ASP A 35 -5.04 -13.47 7.30
N VAL A 36 -4.71 -14.42 6.40
CA VAL A 36 -3.78 -14.21 5.28
C VAL A 36 -4.44 -14.53 3.96
N HIS A 37 -4.49 -13.55 3.06
CA HIS A 37 -5.06 -13.68 1.72
C HIS A 37 -4.10 -13.25 0.62
N SER A 38 -4.11 -13.98 -0.51
CA SER A 38 -3.44 -13.55 -1.73
C SER A 38 -4.33 -12.62 -2.55
N PHE A 39 -3.75 -11.55 -3.08
CA PHE A 39 -4.45 -10.66 -4.00
C PHE A 39 -4.35 -11.19 -5.43
N MET A 40 -5.52 -11.46 -6.05
CA MET A 40 -5.66 -11.96 -7.43
C MET A 40 -4.74 -13.14 -7.74
N PRO A 41 -4.95 -14.31 -7.11
CA PRO A 41 -4.12 -15.48 -7.33
C PRO A 41 -4.13 -15.90 -8.80
N VAL A 42 -2.96 -16.12 -9.37
CA VAL A 42 -2.77 -16.55 -10.75
C VAL A 42 -2.63 -18.06 -10.77
N ARG A 43 -3.64 -18.77 -11.28
CA ARG A 43 -3.63 -20.22 -11.42
C ARG A 43 -3.31 -20.61 -12.86
N PHE A 44 -2.32 -21.49 -13.03
CA PHE A 44 -2.07 -22.13 -14.33
C PHE A 44 -3.24 -23.06 -14.72
N PRO A 45 -3.72 -23.13 -15.99
CA PRO A 45 -3.13 -22.59 -17.20
C PRO A 45 -3.64 -21.20 -17.63
N ALA A 46 -4.42 -20.54 -16.80
CA ALA A 46 -5.02 -19.25 -17.14
C ALA A 46 -4.01 -18.09 -17.01
N PHE A 47 -2.96 -18.10 -17.83
CA PHE A 47 -2.19 -16.90 -18.14
C PHE A 47 -3.12 -15.91 -18.83
N THR A 48 -3.86 -15.16 -18.03
CA THR A 48 -4.80 -14.15 -18.52
C THR A 48 -4.12 -12.78 -18.49
N SER A 49 -4.66 -11.82 -19.23
CA SER A 49 -4.31 -10.38 -19.15
C SER A 49 -4.31 -9.81 -17.73
N LYS A 50 -4.90 -10.52 -16.77
CA LYS A 50 -4.96 -10.18 -15.34
C LYS A 50 -3.62 -10.29 -14.59
N VAL A 51 -2.57 -10.86 -15.19
CA VAL A 51 -1.22 -10.88 -14.60
C VAL A 51 -0.71 -9.47 -14.28
N ASN A 52 -1.19 -8.47 -15.00
CA ASN A 52 -0.85 -7.07 -14.78
C ASN A 52 -1.70 -6.39 -13.67
N TYR A 53 -2.76 -7.04 -13.19
CA TYR A 53 -3.62 -6.50 -12.14
C TYR A 53 -3.06 -6.86 -10.79
N ARG A 54 -2.10 -6.04 -10.34
CA ARG A 54 -1.28 -6.27 -9.17
C ARG A 54 -1.67 -5.35 -8.02
N ASN A 55 -1.56 -5.83 -6.79
CA ASN A 55 -1.58 -4.95 -5.64
C ASN A 55 -0.17 -4.48 -5.34
N HIS A 56 0.12 -3.22 -5.62
CA HIS A 56 1.42 -2.62 -5.39
C HIS A 56 1.46 -1.72 -4.15
N ARG A 57 0.39 -1.67 -3.38
CA ARG A 57 0.31 -0.89 -2.15
C ARG A 57 1.21 -1.50 -1.07
N LYS A 58 1.99 -0.66 -0.42
CA LYS A 58 2.77 -1.00 0.77
C LYS A 58 2.26 -0.12 1.88
N LEU A 59 1.30 -0.64 2.60
CA LEU A 59 0.68 0.06 3.70
C LEU A 59 0.50 -0.88 4.90
N CYS A 60 0.53 -0.29 6.09
CA CYS A 60 0.24 -0.97 7.34
C CYS A 60 -0.57 -0.03 8.22
N VAL A 61 -1.61 -0.52 8.86
CA VAL A 61 -2.41 0.25 9.82
C VAL A 61 -2.40 -0.48 11.14
N ILE A 62 -2.15 0.24 12.21
CA ILE A 62 -2.08 -0.30 13.57
C ILE A 62 -3.14 0.41 14.40
N ASP A 63 -4.07 -0.36 14.94
CA ASP A 63 -5.15 0.07 15.85
C ASP A 63 -6.01 1.23 15.34
N GLY A 64 -6.04 1.49 14.01
CA GLY A 64 -6.70 2.65 13.44
C GLY A 64 -6.08 4.00 13.84
N LYS A 65 -4.92 4.00 14.46
CA LYS A 65 -4.24 5.18 15.03
C LYS A 65 -2.97 5.57 14.30
N VAL A 66 -2.23 4.58 13.81
CA VAL A 66 -0.97 4.76 13.11
C VAL A 66 -1.05 4.09 11.76
N GLY A 67 -0.68 4.81 10.71
CA GLY A 67 -0.59 4.31 9.35
C GLY A 67 0.84 4.42 8.82
N PHE A 68 1.27 3.43 8.08
CA PHE A 68 2.51 3.46 7.29
C PHE A 68 2.18 3.30 5.82
N ILE A 69 2.78 4.12 4.96
CA ILE A 69 2.61 4.07 3.52
C ILE A 69 3.87 4.51 2.80
N GLY A 70 4.26 3.81 1.74
CA GLY A 70 5.43 4.19 0.95
C GLY A 70 5.89 3.13 -0.03
N GLY A 71 7.15 3.18 -0.42
CA GLY A 71 7.74 2.25 -1.38
C GLY A 71 8.32 0.96 -0.79
N MET A 72 8.58 0.92 0.53
CA MET A 72 9.22 -0.24 1.17
C MET A 72 8.34 -1.48 1.15
N ASN A 73 8.88 -2.58 0.60
CA ASN A 73 8.29 -3.91 0.78
C ASN A 73 8.84 -4.60 2.03
N ILE A 74 8.16 -5.63 2.50
CA ILE A 74 8.66 -6.52 3.56
C ILE A 74 9.65 -7.51 2.92
N ALA A 75 10.92 -7.07 2.76
CA ALA A 75 11.98 -7.90 2.20
C ALA A 75 13.35 -7.50 2.76
N LEU A 76 14.26 -8.48 2.89
CA LEU A 76 15.57 -8.29 3.51
C LEU A 76 16.39 -7.17 2.86
N ARG A 77 16.26 -6.96 1.56
CA ARG A 77 16.99 -5.90 0.83
C ARG A 77 16.69 -4.49 1.36
N TYR A 78 15.49 -4.26 1.89
CA TYR A 78 15.12 -2.96 2.49
C TYR A 78 15.73 -2.75 3.88
N VAL A 79 16.19 -3.82 4.52
CA VAL A 79 16.81 -3.77 5.86
C VAL A 79 18.35 -3.86 5.77
N LYS A 80 18.85 -4.77 4.94
CA LYS A 80 20.29 -5.09 4.86
C LYS A 80 20.97 -4.54 3.60
N GLY A 81 20.19 -3.93 2.69
CA GLY A 81 20.69 -3.57 1.37
C GLY A 81 20.86 -4.78 0.44
N ASP A 82 21.38 -4.55 -0.73
CA ASP A 82 21.78 -5.56 -1.69
C ASP A 82 23.32 -5.77 -1.59
N LYS A 83 23.83 -6.86 -2.14
CA LYS A 83 25.27 -7.20 -2.14
C LYS A 83 26.16 -6.10 -2.73
N LYS A 84 25.61 -5.20 -3.53
CA LYS A 84 26.32 -4.14 -4.26
C LYS A 84 26.14 -2.75 -3.67
N GLN A 85 25.05 -2.49 -2.96
CA GLN A 85 24.74 -1.14 -2.45
C GLN A 85 23.67 -1.15 -1.36
N ALA A 86 23.64 -0.08 -0.55
CA ALA A 86 22.52 0.17 0.35
C ALA A 86 21.25 0.41 -0.45
N TRP A 87 20.15 -0.22 -0.04
CA TRP A 87 18.83 0.01 -0.64
C TRP A 87 18.14 1.15 0.10
N ARG A 88 17.82 2.22 -0.61
CA ARG A 88 17.08 3.36 -0.07
C ARG A 88 15.65 3.37 -0.62
N ASP A 89 14.72 3.68 0.25
CA ASP A 89 13.31 3.91 -0.12
C ASP A 89 12.70 4.93 0.83
N THR A 90 11.59 5.53 0.43
CA THR A 90 10.84 6.47 1.25
C THR A 90 9.55 5.83 1.75
N HIS A 91 9.35 5.90 3.07
CA HIS A 91 8.17 5.39 3.74
C HIS A 91 7.71 6.39 4.79
N LEU A 92 6.42 6.67 4.85
CA LEU A 92 5.83 7.65 5.75
C LEU A 92 5.13 6.96 6.91
N ARG A 93 5.30 7.50 8.10
CA ARG A 93 4.47 7.23 9.26
C ARG A 93 3.49 8.38 9.42
N ILE A 94 2.20 8.06 9.53
CA ILE A 94 1.09 9.01 9.60
C ILE A 94 0.28 8.71 10.86
N GLU A 95 -0.07 9.75 11.57
CA GLU A 95 -1.02 9.73 12.69
C GLU A 95 -2.14 10.75 12.47
N GLY A 96 -3.24 10.60 13.18
CA GLY A 96 -4.40 11.49 13.05
C GLY A 96 -5.37 11.03 11.95
N GLY A 97 -6.21 11.95 11.45
CA GLY A 97 -7.33 11.63 10.55
C GLY A 97 -6.94 10.98 9.22
N GLY A 98 -5.71 11.20 8.73
CA GLY A 98 -5.19 10.58 7.52
C GLY A 98 -5.10 9.05 7.59
N VAL A 99 -5.02 8.48 8.80
CA VAL A 99 -4.97 7.02 9.01
C VAL A 99 -6.25 6.33 8.53
N TYR A 100 -7.41 6.95 8.72
CA TYR A 100 -8.67 6.38 8.24
C TYR A 100 -8.72 6.21 6.72
N ALA A 101 -8.11 7.12 5.99
CA ALA A 101 -8.04 7.01 4.54
C ALA A 101 -7.12 5.86 4.10
N ILE A 102 -5.99 5.63 4.80
CA ILE A 102 -5.11 4.48 4.59
C ILE A 102 -5.85 3.18 4.94
N GLN A 103 -6.53 3.15 6.08
CA GLN A 103 -7.32 1.99 6.53
C GLN A 103 -8.43 1.67 5.53
N ARG A 104 -9.13 2.69 5.02
CA ARG A 104 -10.15 2.49 3.98
C ARG A 104 -9.56 1.85 2.72
N ALA A 105 -8.37 2.29 2.28
CA ALA A 105 -7.71 1.69 1.12
C ALA A 105 -7.40 0.20 1.36
N PHE A 106 -6.93 -0.16 2.57
CA PHE A 106 -6.75 -1.56 2.95
C PHE A 106 -8.06 -2.34 2.96
N LEU A 107 -9.11 -1.80 3.59
CA LEU A 107 -10.39 -2.49 3.77
C LEU A 107 -11.15 -2.70 2.46
N VAL A 108 -10.96 -1.83 1.46
CA VAL A 108 -11.48 -2.05 0.10
C VAL A 108 -10.82 -3.27 -0.53
N ASP A 109 -9.49 -3.38 -0.42
CA ASP A 109 -8.76 -4.54 -0.93
C ASP A 109 -9.08 -5.81 -0.10
N TRP A 110 -9.28 -5.67 1.21
CA TRP A 110 -9.70 -6.75 2.09
C TRP A 110 -11.07 -7.33 1.65
N TYR A 111 -12.05 -6.46 1.48
CA TYR A 111 -13.36 -6.88 0.98
C TYR A 111 -13.26 -7.56 -0.40
N PHE A 112 -12.35 -7.11 -1.23
CA PHE A 112 -12.13 -7.73 -2.55
C PHE A 112 -11.66 -9.19 -2.43
N VAL A 113 -10.76 -9.51 -1.49
CA VAL A 113 -10.17 -10.85 -1.34
C VAL A 113 -10.97 -11.78 -0.44
N ASP A 114 -11.53 -11.25 0.66
CA ASP A 114 -12.18 -12.05 1.73
C ASP A 114 -13.71 -11.99 1.67
N ARG A 115 -14.29 -10.96 1.06
CA ARG A 115 -15.74 -10.70 0.98
C ARG A 115 -16.40 -10.33 2.32
N THR A 116 -15.64 -10.11 3.37
CA THR A 116 -16.16 -9.64 4.65
C THR A 116 -16.03 -8.12 4.80
N LEU A 117 -17.09 -7.51 5.33
CA LEU A 117 -17.07 -6.08 5.68
C LEU A 117 -16.63 -5.90 7.12
N VAL A 118 -15.55 -5.14 7.30
CA VAL A 118 -15.02 -4.79 8.62
C VAL A 118 -15.64 -3.46 9.05
N THR A 119 -16.74 -3.53 9.80
CA THR A 119 -17.56 -2.36 10.19
C THR A 119 -17.56 -2.07 11.69
N ASN A 120 -16.98 -2.93 12.51
CA ASN A 120 -16.98 -2.75 13.95
C ASN A 120 -16.27 -1.45 14.34
N ARG A 121 -16.89 -0.68 15.24
CA ARG A 121 -16.37 0.60 15.73
C ARG A 121 -15.00 0.50 16.41
N GLN A 122 -14.63 -0.66 16.94
CA GLN A 122 -13.31 -0.87 17.54
C GLN A 122 -12.16 -0.58 16.57
N TYR A 123 -12.37 -0.76 15.25
CA TYR A 123 -11.37 -0.48 14.21
C TYR A 123 -11.28 1.00 13.84
N TYR A 124 -12.19 1.85 14.38
CA TYR A 124 -12.26 3.28 14.09
C TYR A 124 -12.24 4.09 15.40
N PRO A 125 -11.14 4.02 16.16
CA PRO A 125 -11.05 4.77 17.41
C PRO A 125 -11.08 6.27 17.12
N PRO A 126 -11.52 7.09 18.08
CA PRO A 126 -11.46 8.54 17.95
C PRO A 126 -10.03 9.00 17.59
N VAL A 127 -9.94 9.96 16.68
CA VAL A 127 -8.66 10.54 16.29
C VAL A 127 -8.04 11.24 17.51
N SER A 128 -6.84 10.83 17.90
CA SER A 128 -6.08 11.56 18.92
C SER A 128 -5.64 12.92 18.37
N VAL A 129 -5.90 13.97 19.12
CA VAL A 129 -5.72 15.36 18.66
C VAL A 129 -4.30 15.89 18.91
N HIS A 130 -3.36 15.07 19.31
CA HIS A 130 -1.97 15.48 19.42
C HIS A 130 -1.32 15.53 18.03
N ILE A 131 -1.49 16.66 17.37
CA ILE A 131 -0.88 16.94 16.08
C ILE A 131 0.54 17.43 16.32
N HIS A 132 1.53 16.60 16.02
CA HIS A 132 2.96 16.97 16.12
C HIS A 132 3.38 18.00 15.07
N ASN A 133 2.73 17.98 13.92
CA ASN A 133 2.92 18.94 12.85
C ASN A 133 1.57 19.20 12.15
N ASN A 134 1.35 20.43 11.75
CA ASN A 134 0.12 20.82 11.04
C ASN A 134 0.28 20.50 9.54
N CYS A 135 0.33 19.19 9.21
CA CYS A 135 0.51 18.73 7.85
C CYS A 135 -0.83 18.25 7.27
N LEU A 136 -1.26 18.88 6.17
CA LEU A 136 -2.42 18.42 5.42
C LEU A 136 -2.05 17.19 4.56
N VAL A 137 -2.78 16.09 4.75
CA VAL A 137 -2.55 14.83 4.04
C VAL A 137 -3.81 14.42 3.30
N GLN A 138 -3.66 14.07 2.02
CA GLN A 138 -4.70 13.46 1.21
C GLN A 138 -4.20 12.13 0.66
N ILE A 139 -4.96 11.06 0.88
CA ILE A 139 -4.68 9.74 0.33
C ILE A 139 -5.46 9.57 -0.97
N VAL A 140 -4.76 9.39 -2.07
CA VAL A 140 -5.31 9.14 -3.40
C VAL A 140 -5.01 7.72 -3.81
N THR A 141 -6.01 7.00 -4.26
CA THR A 141 -5.87 5.62 -4.74
C THR A 141 -6.15 5.52 -6.22
N SER A 142 -5.49 4.62 -6.90
CA SER A 142 -5.76 4.27 -8.30
C SER A 142 -5.77 2.75 -8.46
N SER A 143 -6.50 2.27 -9.43
CA SER A 143 -6.66 0.84 -9.70
C SER A 143 -6.68 0.60 -11.22
N PRO A 144 -6.22 -0.57 -11.70
CA PRO A 144 -6.29 -0.91 -13.13
C PRO A 144 -7.72 -0.93 -13.70
N ILE A 145 -8.71 -1.06 -12.83
CA ILE A 145 -10.15 -1.06 -13.21
C ILE A 145 -10.84 0.26 -12.92
N SER A 146 -10.14 1.25 -12.38
CA SER A 146 -10.69 2.60 -12.18
C SER A 146 -10.97 3.24 -13.55
N PRO A 147 -12.11 3.90 -13.74
CA PRO A 147 -12.42 4.61 -14.99
C PRO A 147 -11.50 5.81 -15.20
N TRP A 148 -10.88 6.30 -14.12
CA TRP A 148 -10.04 7.49 -14.14
C TRP A 148 -8.64 7.18 -13.57
N PRO A 149 -7.58 7.69 -14.18
CA PRO A 149 -6.21 7.56 -13.68
C PRO A 149 -5.94 8.63 -12.59
N ASP A 150 -6.58 8.50 -11.43
CA ASP A 150 -6.62 9.54 -10.39
C ASP A 150 -5.23 9.99 -9.91
N ILE A 151 -4.30 9.05 -9.69
CA ILE A 151 -2.93 9.39 -9.27
C ILE A 151 -2.21 10.19 -10.38
N MET A 152 -2.35 9.78 -11.63
CA MET A 152 -1.75 10.50 -12.76
C MET A 152 -2.32 11.91 -12.88
N GLN A 153 -3.63 12.08 -12.74
CA GLN A 153 -4.28 13.40 -12.71
C GLN A 153 -3.75 14.25 -11.55
N GLY A 154 -3.55 13.63 -10.38
CA GLY A 154 -2.92 14.28 -9.23
C GLY A 154 -1.52 14.82 -9.55
N TYR A 155 -0.67 14.02 -10.18
CA TYR A 155 0.66 14.46 -10.64
C TYR A 155 0.59 15.64 -11.61
N VAL A 156 -0.25 15.53 -12.65
CA VAL A 156 -0.44 16.61 -13.63
C VAL A 156 -0.86 17.90 -12.93
N ARG A 157 -1.83 17.83 -12.02
CA ARG A 157 -2.31 19.00 -11.29
C ARG A 157 -1.24 19.64 -10.42
N ILE A 158 -0.45 18.85 -9.70
CA ILE A 158 0.65 19.34 -8.84
C ILE A 158 1.69 20.04 -9.72
N LEU A 159 2.08 19.44 -10.83
CA LEU A 159 3.06 20.03 -11.77
C LEU A 159 2.58 21.37 -12.33
N LEU A 160 1.35 21.44 -12.83
CA LEU A 160 0.75 22.66 -13.38
C LEU A 160 0.55 23.77 -12.33
N GLN A 161 0.38 23.42 -11.06
CA GLN A 161 0.20 24.39 -9.98
C GLN A 161 1.51 24.84 -9.31
N ALA A 162 2.62 24.20 -9.63
CA ALA A 162 3.91 24.56 -9.06
C ALA A 162 4.31 25.98 -9.50
N ARG A 163 4.78 26.78 -8.52
CA ARG A 163 5.15 28.19 -8.78
C ARG A 163 6.64 28.48 -8.61
N LYS A 164 7.39 27.57 -7.99
CA LYS A 164 8.81 27.80 -7.73
C LYS A 164 9.67 26.63 -8.19
N TYR A 165 9.38 25.44 -7.70
CA TYR A 165 10.13 24.22 -8.02
C TYR A 165 9.31 22.99 -7.73
N VAL A 166 9.68 21.89 -8.38
CA VAL A 166 9.21 20.53 -8.08
C VAL A 166 10.43 19.63 -7.97
N TYR A 167 10.50 18.85 -6.90
CA TYR A 167 11.45 17.76 -6.77
C TYR A 167 10.71 16.45 -6.95
N MET A 168 11.21 15.60 -7.81
CA MET A 168 10.63 14.31 -8.11
C MET A 168 11.72 13.24 -7.98
N GLU A 169 11.46 12.22 -7.14
CA GLU A 169 12.35 11.08 -6.97
C GLU A 169 11.58 9.81 -7.36
N THR A 170 12.09 9.05 -8.32
CA THR A 170 11.49 7.80 -8.76
C THR A 170 12.55 6.86 -9.34
N PRO A 171 12.51 5.55 -9.04
CA PRO A 171 13.41 4.58 -9.67
C PRO A 171 13.06 4.31 -11.14
N TYR A 172 11.83 4.63 -11.57
CA TYR A 172 11.32 4.39 -12.91
C TYR A 172 10.63 5.63 -13.44
N PHE A 173 11.33 6.42 -14.24
CA PHE A 173 10.76 7.60 -14.87
C PHE A 173 10.21 7.23 -16.25
N LEU A 174 8.96 6.81 -16.30
CA LEU A 174 8.21 6.46 -17.51
C LEU A 174 6.96 7.34 -17.60
N PRO A 175 7.13 8.65 -17.84
CA PRO A 175 6.03 9.59 -17.82
C PRO A 175 5.08 9.36 -19.00
N THR A 176 3.80 9.52 -18.75
CA THR A 176 2.76 9.58 -19.79
C THR A 176 2.77 10.96 -20.48
N GLU A 177 2.17 11.06 -21.67
CA GLU A 177 2.05 12.32 -22.40
C GLU A 177 1.49 13.49 -21.56
N PRO A 178 0.41 13.34 -20.77
CA PRO A 178 -0.08 14.40 -19.90
C PRO A 178 0.95 14.88 -18.87
N VAL A 179 1.74 13.97 -18.30
CA VAL A 179 2.79 14.33 -17.34
C VAL A 179 3.92 15.10 -18.04
N LEU A 180 4.36 14.63 -19.22
CA LEU A 180 5.35 15.34 -20.02
C LEU A 180 4.90 16.75 -20.41
N PHE A 181 3.63 16.89 -20.79
CA PHE A 181 3.05 18.19 -21.10
C PHE A 181 3.07 19.13 -19.88
N ALA A 182 2.71 18.62 -18.71
CA ALA A 182 2.68 19.40 -17.47
C ALA A 182 4.09 19.81 -16.96
N MET A 183 5.14 19.16 -17.44
CA MET A 183 6.54 19.47 -17.08
C MET A 183 7.18 20.52 -18.00
N ARG A 184 6.57 20.83 -19.13
CA ARG A 184 7.05 21.85 -20.11
C ARG A 184 6.54 23.24 -19.76
#